data_5d95f7acd69c9b7425f180f998a27ba5
#
_entry.id   5d95f7acd69c9b7425f180f998a27ba5
#
_cell.length_a   1.000
_cell.length_b   1.000
_cell.length_c   1.000
_cell.angle_alpha   90.00
_cell.angle_beta   90.00
_cell.angle_gamma   90.00
#
_symmetry.space_group_name_H-M   'P 1'
#
loop_
_entity.id
_entity.type
_entity.pdbx_description
1 polymer ?
#
loop_
_entity_poly.entity_id
_entity_poly.type
_entity_poly.pdbx_seq_one_letter_code
_entity_poly.pdbx_strand_id
1 'polypeptide(L)'
;MALVALMPLASAPVTTAIAAPKPAPRCGWIANPTPANWWLTDRAGEWLIGAQGGYQAPGLDNVPDLTERDWVVTNGSSYGYGCACISGAFDARRKRVTRIDSVRQKPISVCRADRKLKRPG
;
A
#
# COMPACT_ATOMS: atom_id res chain seq x y z
N MET A 1 45.96 -7.23 -56.20
CA MET A 1 44.85 -8.01 -55.67
C MET A 1 44.65 -7.58 -54.22
N ALA A 2 43.61 -6.80 -53.97
CA ALA A 2 43.28 -6.36 -52.63
C ALA A 2 42.26 -7.35 -52.02
N LEU A 3 42.65 -8.02 -50.93
CA LEU A 3 41.74 -8.85 -50.15
C LEU A 3 40.86 -7.93 -49.28
N VAL A 4 39.57 -7.85 -49.62
CA VAL A 4 38.58 -7.21 -48.76
C VAL A 4 38.17 -8.23 -47.70
N ALA A 5 38.63 -8.04 -46.47
CA ALA A 5 38.18 -8.83 -45.35
C ALA A 5 36.77 -8.35 -44.96
N LEU A 6 35.75 -9.16 -45.24
CA LEU A 6 34.42 -8.96 -44.66
C LEU A 6 34.48 -9.31 -43.20
N MET A 7 34.41 -8.30 -42.32
CA MET A 7 34.17 -8.51 -40.91
C MET A 7 32.70 -8.86 -40.71
N PRO A 8 32.38 -9.95 -39.98
CA PRO A 8 31.01 -10.23 -39.60
C PRO A 8 30.52 -9.19 -38.59
N LEU A 9 29.42 -8.50 -38.91
CA LEU A 9 28.72 -7.67 -37.95
C LEU A 9 28.15 -8.59 -36.86
N ALA A 10 28.74 -8.52 -35.65
CA ALA A 10 28.16 -9.17 -34.49
C ALA A 10 26.91 -8.38 -34.03
N SER A 11 25.72 -8.95 -34.26
CA SER A 11 24.50 -8.39 -33.67
C SER A 11 24.50 -8.62 -32.17
N ALA A 12 24.53 -7.52 -31.41
CA ALA A 12 24.37 -7.59 -29.95
C ALA A 12 22.95 -8.07 -29.58
N PRO A 13 22.77 -8.97 -28.59
CA PRO A 13 21.45 -9.38 -28.16
C PRO A 13 20.71 -8.18 -27.57
N VAL A 14 19.50 -7.91 -28.10
CA VAL A 14 18.61 -6.88 -27.53
C VAL A 14 17.98 -7.47 -26.27
N THR A 15 18.46 -7.05 -25.12
CA THR A 15 17.82 -7.38 -23.84
C THR A 15 16.62 -6.46 -23.67
N THR A 16 15.43 -6.99 -23.82
CA THR A 16 14.20 -6.29 -23.44
C THR A 16 14.16 -6.24 -21.91
N ALA A 17 14.29 -5.04 -21.32
CA ALA A 17 14.09 -4.86 -19.90
C ALA A 17 12.60 -5.11 -19.59
N ILE A 18 12.30 -6.20 -18.88
CA ILE A 18 10.95 -6.46 -18.37
C ILE A 18 10.79 -5.55 -17.14
N ALA A 19 9.82 -4.63 -17.18
CA ALA A 19 9.48 -3.83 -16.02
C ALA A 19 9.12 -4.73 -14.84
N ALA A 20 9.66 -4.42 -13.65
CA ALA A 20 9.29 -5.15 -12.44
C ALA A 20 7.77 -5.08 -12.24
N PRO A 21 7.10 -6.19 -11.88
CA PRO A 21 5.68 -6.17 -11.59
C PRO A 21 5.39 -5.19 -10.45
N LYS A 22 4.25 -4.48 -10.53
CA LYS A 22 3.80 -3.63 -9.42
C LYS A 22 3.65 -4.49 -8.16
N PRO A 23 4.11 -4.01 -6.99
CA PRO A 23 3.87 -4.71 -5.74
C PRO A 23 2.38 -4.95 -5.54
N ALA A 24 2.02 -6.10 -4.99
CA ALA A 24 0.64 -6.37 -4.60
C ALA A 24 0.19 -5.36 -3.53
N PRO A 25 -1.08 -4.93 -3.55
CA PRO A 25 -1.60 -4.08 -2.50
C PRO A 25 -1.54 -4.81 -1.15
N ARG A 26 -1.39 -4.04 -0.07
CA ARG A 26 -1.51 -4.55 1.29
C ARG A 26 -2.92 -4.34 1.79
N CYS A 27 -3.54 -5.39 2.28
CA CYS A 27 -4.93 -5.39 2.70
C CYS A 27 -5.04 -5.75 4.18
N GLY A 28 -5.93 -5.07 4.88
CA GLY A 28 -6.17 -5.33 6.28
C GLY A 28 -7.08 -4.28 6.92
N TRP A 29 -6.97 -4.15 8.22
CA TRP A 29 -7.70 -3.15 8.97
C TRP A 29 -7.04 -1.79 8.80
N ILE A 30 -7.79 -0.83 8.24
CA ILE A 30 -7.37 0.58 8.20
C ILE A 30 -8.05 1.31 9.35
N ALA A 31 -7.26 1.96 10.18
CA ALA A 31 -7.74 2.63 11.38
C ALA A 31 -7.40 4.12 11.37
N ASN A 32 -8.39 4.92 11.73
CA ASN A 32 -8.24 6.33 12.02
C ASN A 32 -8.95 6.63 13.34
N PRO A 33 -8.34 6.26 14.48
CA PRO A 33 -9.00 6.34 15.77
C PRO A 33 -9.13 7.77 16.32
N THR A 34 -8.28 8.67 15.87
CA THR A 34 -8.24 10.08 16.29
C THR A 34 -7.72 10.94 15.15
N PRO A 35 -7.89 12.27 15.17
CA PRO A 35 -7.46 13.13 14.06
C PRO A 35 -6.00 12.91 13.66
N ALA A 36 -5.76 12.75 12.35
CA ALA A 36 -4.45 12.57 11.73
C ALA A 36 -3.66 11.32 12.15
N ASN A 37 -4.20 10.47 12.99
CA ASN A 37 -3.60 9.19 13.35
C ASN A 37 -4.20 8.08 12.49
N TRP A 38 -3.34 7.45 11.67
CA TRP A 38 -3.74 6.44 10.71
C TRP A 38 -2.80 5.24 10.71
N TRP A 39 -3.35 4.04 10.69
CA TRP A 39 -2.61 2.78 10.57
C TRP A 39 -3.30 1.81 9.62
N LEU A 40 -2.50 0.95 9.02
CA LEU A 40 -2.97 -0.27 8.38
C LEU A 40 -2.42 -1.46 9.15
N THR A 41 -3.29 -2.38 9.56
CA THR A 41 -2.86 -3.65 10.14
C THR A 41 -3.16 -4.76 9.16
N ASP A 42 -2.10 -5.31 8.56
CA ASP A 42 -2.18 -6.46 7.68
C ASP A 42 -1.62 -7.72 8.37
N ARG A 43 -1.47 -8.80 7.64
CA ARG A 43 -0.92 -10.06 8.17
C ARG A 43 0.54 -9.94 8.64
N ALA A 44 1.29 -8.98 8.12
CA ALA A 44 2.68 -8.72 8.50
C ALA A 44 2.81 -7.82 9.73
N GLY A 45 1.72 -7.21 10.17
CA GLY A 45 1.69 -6.33 11.34
C GLY A 45 1.12 -4.96 11.05
N GLU A 46 1.46 -4.01 11.89
CA GLU A 46 0.94 -2.65 11.84
C GLU A 46 1.88 -1.73 11.07
N TRP A 47 1.30 -0.96 10.16
CA TRP A 47 2.00 0.00 9.33
C TRP A 47 1.51 1.41 9.63
N LEU A 48 2.42 2.29 10.03
CA LEU A 48 2.09 3.69 10.27
C LEU A 48 1.84 4.40 8.94
N ILE A 49 0.67 5.01 8.81
CA ILE A 49 0.31 5.89 7.69
C ILE A 49 0.53 7.34 8.08
N GLY A 50 0.10 7.72 9.28
CA GLY A 50 0.25 9.06 9.78
C GLY A 50 0.13 9.14 11.29
N ALA A 51 0.79 10.13 11.87
CA ALA A 51 0.70 10.44 13.29
C ALA A 51 0.43 11.94 13.46
N GLN A 52 -0.51 12.28 14.32
CA GLN A 52 -0.84 13.67 14.60
C GLN A 52 0.40 14.44 15.07
N GLY A 53 0.68 15.57 14.40
CA GLY A 53 1.86 16.38 14.70
C GLY A 53 3.19 15.79 14.25
N GLY A 54 3.18 14.70 13.53
CA GLY A 54 4.36 13.98 13.05
C GLY A 54 4.26 13.55 11.61
N TYR A 55 4.76 12.33 11.35
CA TYR A 55 4.81 11.76 10.02
C TYR A 55 3.42 11.68 9.36
N GLN A 56 3.36 12.03 8.08
CA GLN A 56 2.19 11.83 7.22
C GLN A 56 2.67 11.23 5.90
N ALA A 57 2.14 10.07 5.52
CA ALA A 57 2.51 9.43 4.27
C ALA A 57 2.12 10.32 3.07
N PRO A 58 3.03 10.54 2.11
CA PRO A 58 2.65 11.15 0.84
C PRO A 58 1.50 10.38 0.19
N GLY A 59 0.51 11.11 -0.32
CA GLY A 59 -0.68 10.50 -0.92
C GLY A 59 -1.80 10.20 0.07
N LEU A 60 -1.72 10.62 1.31
CA LEU A 60 -2.82 10.47 2.28
C LEU A 60 -4.12 11.10 1.75
N ASP A 61 -4.02 12.16 0.94
CA ASP A 61 -5.16 12.78 0.27
C ASP A 61 -5.85 11.86 -0.75
N ASN A 62 -5.21 10.77 -1.16
CA ASN A 62 -5.81 9.78 -2.06
C ASN A 62 -6.73 8.80 -1.32
N VAL A 63 -6.80 8.86 0.01
CA VAL A 63 -7.72 8.04 0.79
C VAL A 63 -9.13 8.60 0.62
N PRO A 64 -10.08 7.79 0.08
CA PRO A 64 -11.46 8.24 -0.05
C PRO A 64 -12.14 8.34 1.33
N ASP A 65 -13.35 8.90 1.38
CA ASP A 65 -14.15 8.83 2.60
C ASP A 65 -14.57 7.37 2.86
N LEU A 66 -13.99 6.77 3.88
CA LEU A 66 -14.25 5.39 4.28
C LEU A 66 -15.40 5.27 5.29
N THR A 67 -15.92 6.40 5.77
CA THR A 67 -16.87 6.41 6.90
C THR A 67 -18.33 6.22 6.49
N GLU A 68 -18.64 6.29 5.19
CA GLU A 68 -20.02 6.21 4.69
C GLU A 68 -20.63 4.81 4.82
N ARG A 69 -19.79 3.78 4.77
CA ARG A 69 -20.20 2.36 4.88
C ARG A 69 -19.05 1.50 5.34
N ASP A 70 -19.35 0.30 5.84
CA ASP A 70 -18.35 -0.68 6.26
C ASP A 70 -17.29 -0.08 7.19
N TRP A 71 -17.75 0.78 8.10
CA TRP A 71 -16.91 1.49 9.04
C TRP A 71 -17.42 1.34 10.45
N VAL A 72 -16.55 1.00 11.39
CA VAL A 72 -16.87 0.88 12.80
C VAL A 72 -16.40 2.13 13.51
N VAL A 73 -17.33 2.91 14.03
CA VAL A 73 -17.03 4.10 14.82
C VAL A 73 -16.63 3.70 16.22
N THR A 74 -15.46 4.15 16.66
CA THR A 74 -14.94 3.87 18.00
C THR A 74 -14.76 5.13 18.86
N ASN A 75 -14.71 6.30 18.20
CA ASN A 75 -14.48 7.57 18.89
C ASN A 75 -15.14 8.71 18.13
N GLY A 76 -15.91 9.53 18.82
CA GLY A 76 -16.55 10.70 18.23
C GLY A 76 -17.51 10.35 17.09
N SER A 77 -17.64 11.25 16.12
CA SER A 77 -18.63 11.14 15.03
C SER A 77 -18.21 10.18 13.91
N SER A 78 -16.92 10.06 13.61
CA SER A 78 -16.45 9.33 12.43
C SER A 78 -15.09 8.65 12.59
N TYR A 79 -14.46 8.71 13.74
CA TYR A 79 -13.20 8.02 13.99
C TYR A 79 -13.44 6.54 14.30
N GLY A 80 -12.62 5.68 13.70
CA GLY A 80 -12.80 4.26 13.87
C GLY A 80 -11.93 3.46 12.92
N TYR A 81 -12.47 2.36 12.39
CA TYR A 81 -11.73 1.48 11.50
C TYR A 81 -12.64 0.80 10.47
N GLY A 82 -12.03 0.36 9.40
CA GLY A 82 -12.66 -0.42 8.36
C GLY A 82 -11.67 -1.38 7.71
N CYS A 83 -12.07 -1.97 6.60
CA CYS A 83 -11.27 -2.90 5.83
C CYS A 83 -10.89 -2.28 4.50
N ALA A 84 -9.61 -2.32 4.13
CA ALA A 84 -9.14 -1.72 2.90
C ALA A 84 -7.86 -2.35 2.38
N CYS A 85 -7.60 -2.13 1.09
CA CYS A 85 -6.33 -2.43 0.45
C CYS A 85 -5.65 -1.13 0.05
N ILE A 86 -4.37 -0.98 0.38
CA ILE A 86 -3.55 0.16 0.01
C ILE A 86 -2.57 -0.27 -1.07
N SER A 87 -2.60 0.45 -2.20
CA SER A 87 -1.58 0.37 -3.24
C SER A 87 -0.62 1.54 -3.08
N GLY A 88 0.68 1.27 -3.06
CA GLY A 88 1.69 2.29 -2.86
C GLY A 88 3.04 1.68 -2.51
N ALA A 89 3.80 2.39 -1.70
CA ALA A 89 5.11 1.97 -1.24
C ALA A 89 5.14 1.82 0.29
N PHE A 90 5.91 0.84 0.76
CA PHE A 90 5.98 0.45 2.16
C PHE A 90 7.44 0.25 2.57
N ASP A 91 7.83 0.79 3.72
CA ASP A 91 9.13 0.57 4.33
C ASP A 91 8.99 -0.51 5.42
N ALA A 92 9.45 -1.71 5.12
CA ALA A 92 9.32 -2.85 6.02
C ALA A 92 10.18 -2.72 7.28
N ARG A 93 11.30 -1.99 7.23
CA ARG A 93 12.17 -1.79 8.39
C ARG A 93 11.54 -0.88 9.42
N ARG A 94 10.94 0.22 8.95
CA ARG A 94 10.28 1.21 9.81
C ARG A 94 8.81 0.89 10.07
N LYS A 95 8.25 -0.11 9.37
CA LYS A 95 6.82 -0.41 9.40
C LYS A 95 5.98 0.83 9.10
N ARG A 96 6.25 1.42 7.97
CA ARG A 96 5.70 2.72 7.58
C ARG A 96 5.22 2.67 6.15
N VAL A 97 4.05 3.21 5.88
CA VAL A 97 3.59 3.48 4.52
C VAL A 97 4.32 4.71 4.02
N THR A 98 5.08 4.59 2.94
CA THR A 98 5.90 5.69 2.42
C THR A 98 5.29 6.42 1.24
N ARG A 99 4.26 5.85 0.63
CA ARG A 99 3.48 6.47 -0.43
C ARG A 99 2.14 5.75 -0.57
N ILE A 100 1.07 6.51 -0.73
CA ILE A 100 -0.25 5.98 -1.06
C ILE A 100 -0.59 6.40 -2.47
N ASP A 101 -0.74 5.43 -3.37
CA ASP A 101 -1.20 5.67 -4.74
C ASP A 101 -2.73 5.59 -4.80
N SER A 102 -3.31 4.60 -4.15
CA SER A 102 -4.76 4.42 -4.06
C SER A 102 -5.15 3.58 -2.85
N VAL A 103 -6.38 3.76 -2.40
CA VAL A 103 -6.98 2.95 -1.35
C VAL A 103 -8.33 2.45 -1.85
N ARG A 104 -8.54 1.15 -1.74
CA ARG A 104 -9.82 0.51 -2.06
C ARG A 104 -10.44 -0.05 -0.80
N GLN A 105 -11.59 0.48 -0.43
CA GLN A 105 -12.36 -0.05 0.68
C GLN A 105 -12.90 -1.45 0.36
N LYS A 106 -12.84 -2.34 1.33
CA LYS A 106 -13.38 -3.69 1.25
C LYS A 106 -14.53 -3.84 2.24
N PRO A 107 -15.47 -4.75 1.98
CA PRO A 107 -16.46 -5.10 3.00
C PRO A 107 -15.77 -5.52 4.29
N ILE A 108 -16.32 -5.11 5.42
CA ILE A 108 -15.75 -5.44 6.74
C ILE A 108 -15.63 -6.96 6.96
N SER A 109 -16.55 -7.72 6.39
CA SER A 109 -16.55 -9.18 6.45
C SER A 109 -15.26 -9.81 5.90
N VAL A 110 -14.60 -9.16 4.95
CA VAL A 110 -13.33 -9.64 4.38
C VAL A 110 -12.23 -9.65 5.44
N CYS A 111 -12.10 -8.57 6.20
CA CYS A 111 -11.13 -8.51 7.29
C CYS A 111 -11.53 -9.41 8.47
N ARG A 112 -12.82 -9.46 8.83
CA ARG A 112 -13.31 -10.32 9.90
C ARG A 112 -13.08 -11.81 9.62
N ALA A 113 -13.16 -12.22 8.37
CA ALA A 113 -12.93 -13.60 7.96
C ALA A 113 -11.45 -13.98 7.94
N ASP A 114 -10.55 -13.03 7.92
CA ASP A 114 -9.11 -13.28 7.90
C ASP A 114 -8.59 -13.47 9.32
N ARG A 115 -8.39 -14.75 9.68
CA ARG A 115 -7.93 -15.14 11.02
C ARG A 115 -6.49 -14.71 11.32
N LYS A 116 -5.71 -14.32 10.32
CA LYS A 116 -4.33 -13.84 10.48
C LYS A 116 -4.27 -12.36 10.80
N LEU A 117 -5.37 -11.63 10.67
CA LEU A 117 -5.45 -10.23 11.03
C LEU A 117 -5.77 -10.08 12.50
N LYS A 118 -4.93 -9.32 13.21
CA LYS A 118 -5.26 -8.87 14.57
C LYS A 118 -6.36 -7.83 14.48
N ARG A 119 -7.35 -7.94 15.36
CA ARG A 119 -8.40 -6.93 15.47
C ARG A 119 -7.80 -5.58 15.88
N PRO A 120 -8.24 -4.47 15.24
CA PRO A 120 -7.87 -3.14 15.70
C PRO A 120 -8.43 -2.95 17.10
N GLY A 121 -7.57 -2.56 17.99
CA GLY A 121 -7.80 -2.44 19.41
C GLY A 121 -8.30 -1.65 20.20
#